data_248e2ae0f191078fd1c954b7dc4032b3
#
_entry.id   248e2ae0f191078fd1c954b7dc4032b3
#
_cell.length_a   1.000
_cell.length_b   1.000
_cell.length_c   1.000
_cell.angle_alpha   90.00
_cell.angle_beta   90.00
_cell.angle_gamma   90.00
#
_symmetry.space_group_name_H-M   'P 1'
#
loop_
_entity.id
_entity.type
_entity.pdbx_description
1 polymer ?
#
loop_
_entity_poly.entity_id
_entity_poly.type
_entity_poly.pdbx_seq_one_letter_code
_entity_poly.pdbx_strand_id
1 'polypeptide(L)'
;MDYPLGGAYKAGWNLAQEFTNMYIGHGGEFFKPGSAEVSINNAKGVATLEMLKALSAYMNPDFLTHDSNATSAEWKAGNVAMMNMWGSRMGPLMDPEQSTPTVVKTTTLGDPMTVGGGSTPATTLWWDGWTVAKNISDAEAEATFIAMMNGINHKR
;
A
#
# COMPACT_ATOMS: atom_id res chain seq x y z
N MET A 1 5.59 -23.97 -1.44
CA MET A 1 4.74 -22.78 -1.16
C MET A 1 3.80 -22.62 -2.33
N ASP A 2 2.52 -22.84 -2.11
CA ASP A 2 1.53 -22.91 -3.20
C ASP A 2 1.10 -21.53 -3.68
N TYR A 3 1.10 -20.55 -2.78
CA TYR A 3 0.68 -19.17 -3.03
C TYR A 3 1.77 -18.18 -2.58
N PRO A 4 2.81 -17.98 -3.41
CA PRO A 4 3.99 -17.22 -3.00
C PRO A 4 3.80 -15.70 -2.94
N LEU A 5 2.70 -15.17 -3.48
CA LEU A 5 2.46 -13.73 -3.59
C LEU A 5 1.40 -13.26 -2.59
N GLY A 6 1.76 -12.31 -1.75
CA GLY A 6 0.82 -11.57 -0.90
C GLY A 6 0.34 -10.30 -1.58
N GLY A 7 -0.97 -10.10 -1.64
CA GLY A 7 -1.61 -8.90 -2.18
C GLY A 7 -2.85 -8.50 -1.39
N ALA A 8 -3.10 -7.21 -1.28
CA ALA A 8 -4.24 -6.65 -0.56
C ALA A 8 -5.37 -6.31 -1.53
N TYR A 9 -6.09 -7.32 -2.01
CA TYR A 9 -7.10 -7.19 -3.07
C TYR A 9 -8.54 -7.06 -2.55
N LYS A 10 -8.72 -6.90 -1.26
CA LYS A 10 -10.04 -6.61 -0.71
C LYS A 10 -10.64 -5.37 -1.37
N ALA A 11 -11.90 -5.47 -1.79
CA ALA A 11 -12.62 -4.38 -2.44
C ALA A 11 -12.57 -3.07 -1.63
N GLY A 12 -12.46 -1.95 -2.34
CA GLY A 12 -12.30 -0.61 -1.79
C GLY A 12 -10.86 -0.12 -1.90
N TRP A 13 -10.39 0.56 -0.88
CA TRP A 13 -9.13 1.26 -0.84
C TRP A 13 -7.87 0.39 -1.09
N ASN A 14 -7.82 -0.83 -0.57
CA ASN A 14 -6.66 -1.70 -0.78
C ASN A 14 -6.51 -2.07 -2.27
N LEU A 15 -7.59 -2.53 -2.91
CA LEU A 15 -7.57 -2.87 -4.33
C LEU A 15 -7.34 -1.64 -5.21
N ALA A 16 -7.91 -0.49 -4.84
CA ALA A 16 -7.69 0.77 -5.54
C ALA A 16 -6.20 1.18 -5.50
N GLN A 17 -5.52 0.93 -4.39
CA GLN A 17 -4.09 1.20 -4.23
C GLN A 17 -3.24 0.27 -5.13
N GLU A 18 -3.55 -1.02 -5.16
CA GLU A 18 -2.87 -1.98 -6.05
C GLU A 18 -3.06 -1.59 -7.51
N PHE A 19 -4.27 -1.20 -7.90
CA PHE A 19 -4.54 -0.67 -9.24
C PHE A 19 -3.73 0.59 -9.52
N THR A 20 -3.71 1.54 -8.60
CA THR A 20 -2.99 2.82 -8.76
C THR A 20 -1.50 2.58 -9.02
N ASN A 21 -0.86 1.77 -8.19
CA ASN A 21 0.55 1.46 -8.34
C ASN A 21 0.84 0.78 -9.69
N MET A 22 0.07 -0.22 -10.05
CA MET A 22 0.23 -0.95 -11.30
C MET A 22 -0.03 -0.04 -12.52
N TYR A 23 -1.06 0.79 -12.46
CA TYR A 23 -1.42 1.70 -13.55
C TYR A 23 -0.36 2.77 -13.79
N ILE A 24 0.19 3.35 -12.72
CA ILE A 24 1.32 4.28 -12.82
C ILE A 24 2.56 3.54 -13.38
N GLY A 25 2.81 2.31 -12.94
CA GLY A 25 3.90 1.47 -13.46
C GLY A 25 3.79 1.20 -14.96
N HIS A 26 2.57 1.11 -15.50
CA HIS A 26 2.32 1.06 -16.96
C HIS A 26 2.46 2.44 -17.64
N GLY A 27 2.82 3.50 -16.91
CA GLY A 27 2.87 4.87 -17.42
C GLY A 27 1.48 5.46 -17.65
N GLY A 28 0.49 5.01 -16.87
CA GLY A 28 -0.87 5.53 -16.91
C GLY A 28 -0.99 6.89 -16.23
N GLU A 29 -1.91 7.70 -16.70
CA GLU A 29 -2.27 9.00 -16.13
C GLU A 29 -3.77 9.00 -15.82
N PHE A 30 -4.15 9.39 -14.61
CA PHE A 30 -5.55 9.36 -14.16
C PHE A 30 -6.42 10.39 -14.88
N PHE A 31 -5.82 11.51 -15.25
CA PHE A 31 -6.49 12.61 -15.96
C PHE A 31 -5.68 13.00 -17.19
N LYS A 32 -6.34 13.57 -18.18
CA LYS A 32 -5.64 14.17 -19.32
C LYS A 32 -4.83 15.39 -18.86
N PRO A 33 -3.64 15.63 -19.44
CA PRO A 33 -2.79 16.75 -19.04
C PRO A 33 -3.55 18.09 -19.04
N GLY A 34 -3.45 18.82 -17.92
CA GLY A 34 -4.07 20.13 -17.76
C GLY A 34 -5.60 20.13 -17.66
N SER A 35 -6.24 18.99 -17.42
CA SER A 35 -7.70 18.90 -17.31
C SER A 35 -8.15 17.97 -16.17
N ALA A 36 -9.45 18.03 -15.84
CA ALA A 36 -10.10 17.07 -14.94
C ALA A 36 -10.77 15.89 -15.71
N GLU A 37 -10.49 15.77 -17.01
CA GLU A 37 -11.05 14.69 -17.83
C GLU A 37 -10.36 13.37 -17.47
N VAL A 38 -11.16 12.38 -17.07
CA VAL A 38 -10.67 11.05 -16.66
C VAL A 38 -10.02 10.32 -17.83
N SER A 39 -8.85 9.73 -17.60
CA SER A 39 -8.03 9.06 -18.63
C SER A 39 -7.76 7.58 -18.35
N ILE A 40 -8.36 6.96 -17.34
CA ILE A 40 -8.05 5.56 -16.96
C ILE A 40 -8.62 4.52 -17.92
N ASN A 41 -9.68 4.84 -18.67
CA ASN A 41 -10.30 3.92 -19.63
C ASN A 41 -9.51 3.92 -20.97
N ASN A 42 -8.39 3.25 -20.96
CA ASN A 42 -7.47 3.13 -22.09
C ASN A 42 -6.72 1.78 -22.06
N ALA A 43 -5.87 1.53 -23.04
CA ALA A 43 -5.12 0.28 -23.15
C ALA A 43 -4.24 -0.02 -21.92
N LYS A 44 -3.67 1.00 -21.27
CA LYS A 44 -2.87 0.84 -20.03
C LYS A 44 -3.75 0.44 -18.85
N GLY A 45 -4.96 0.99 -18.76
CA GLY A 45 -5.95 0.60 -17.74
C GLY A 45 -6.38 -0.86 -17.90
N VAL A 46 -6.64 -1.30 -19.13
CA VAL A 46 -6.94 -2.71 -19.43
C VAL A 46 -5.76 -3.61 -19.06
N ALA A 47 -4.54 -3.28 -19.52
CA ALA A 47 -3.34 -4.05 -19.19
C ALA A 47 -3.09 -4.14 -17.68
N THR A 48 -3.39 -3.09 -16.93
CA THR A 48 -3.31 -3.07 -15.47
C THR A 48 -4.25 -4.11 -14.85
N LEU A 49 -5.51 -4.14 -15.26
CA LEU A 49 -6.49 -5.10 -14.75
C LEU A 49 -6.14 -6.54 -15.13
N GLU A 50 -5.66 -6.76 -16.35
CA GLU A 50 -5.19 -8.07 -16.81
C GLU A 50 -4.01 -8.57 -15.98
N MET A 51 -3.04 -7.69 -15.68
CA MET A 51 -1.89 -8.04 -14.83
C MET A 51 -2.32 -8.35 -13.40
N LEU A 52 -3.16 -7.53 -12.77
CA LEU A 52 -3.68 -7.79 -11.43
C LEU A 52 -4.43 -9.13 -11.37
N LYS A 53 -5.24 -9.43 -12.40
CA LYS A 53 -5.90 -10.71 -12.54
C LYS A 53 -4.91 -11.87 -12.71
N ALA A 54 -3.86 -11.71 -13.50
CA ALA A 54 -2.84 -12.75 -13.67
C ALA A 54 -2.07 -13.01 -12.36
N LEU A 55 -1.72 -11.96 -11.62
CA LEU A 55 -1.04 -12.08 -10.33
C LEU A 55 -1.87 -12.80 -9.28
N SER A 56 -3.20 -12.68 -9.32
CA SER A 56 -4.08 -13.36 -8.36
C SER A 56 -4.00 -14.88 -8.41
N ALA A 57 -3.53 -15.47 -9.51
CA ALA A 57 -3.28 -16.91 -9.59
C ALA A 57 -2.16 -17.41 -8.66
N TYR A 58 -1.30 -16.51 -8.18
CA TYR A 58 -0.20 -16.81 -7.27
C TYR A 58 -0.51 -16.42 -5.82
N MET A 59 -1.73 -15.96 -5.54
CA MET A 59 -2.20 -15.53 -4.22
C MET A 59 -3.07 -16.58 -3.56
N ASN A 60 -3.19 -16.51 -2.24
CA ASN A 60 -4.16 -17.31 -1.48
C ASN A 60 -5.56 -17.22 -2.13
N PRO A 61 -6.32 -18.31 -2.28
CA PRO A 61 -7.66 -18.30 -2.88
C PRO A 61 -8.62 -17.26 -2.29
N ASP A 62 -8.43 -16.89 -1.03
CA ASP A 62 -9.24 -15.89 -0.33
C ASP A 62 -8.74 -14.44 -0.53
N PHE A 63 -7.86 -14.20 -1.51
CA PHE A 63 -7.21 -12.91 -1.77
C PHE A 63 -8.18 -11.72 -1.88
N LEU A 64 -9.41 -11.93 -2.31
CA LEU A 64 -10.44 -10.88 -2.38
C LEU A 64 -10.96 -10.44 -1.00
N THR A 65 -10.67 -11.19 0.04
CA THR A 65 -10.98 -10.81 1.43
C THR A 65 -9.79 -10.17 2.15
N HIS A 66 -8.58 -10.30 1.58
CA HIS A 66 -7.35 -9.82 2.19
C HIS A 66 -7.20 -8.30 2.03
N ASP A 67 -7.25 -7.60 3.14
CA ASP A 67 -6.76 -6.24 3.27
C ASP A 67 -5.27 -6.24 3.65
N SER A 68 -4.68 -5.08 3.83
CA SER A 68 -3.26 -4.95 4.21
C SER A 68 -2.92 -5.60 5.55
N ASN A 69 -3.88 -5.76 6.46
CA ASN A 69 -3.64 -6.46 7.74
C ASN A 69 -3.56 -7.97 7.54
N ALA A 70 -4.50 -8.54 6.78
CA ALA A 70 -4.48 -9.96 6.43
C ALA A 70 -3.21 -10.31 5.64
N THR A 71 -2.85 -9.52 4.64
CA THR A 71 -1.60 -9.71 3.87
C THR A 71 -0.35 -9.61 4.75
N SER A 72 -0.33 -8.69 5.71
CA SER A 72 0.77 -8.59 6.69
C SER A 72 0.84 -9.82 7.61
N ALA A 73 -0.31 -10.39 7.99
CA ALA A 73 -0.35 -11.61 8.79
C ALA A 73 0.21 -12.82 8.02
N GLU A 74 -0.12 -12.98 6.73
CA GLU A 74 0.45 -14.00 5.85
C GLU A 74 1.99 -13.88 5.76
N TRP A 75 2.51 -12.66 5.63
CA TRP A 75 3.95 -12.41 5.63
C TRP A 75 4.60 -12.82 6.94
N LYS A 76 4.09 -12.33 8.07
CA LYS A 76 4.62 -12.62 9.41
C LYS A 76 4.67 -14.11 9.71
N ALA A 77 3.68 -14.86 9.21
CA ALA A 77 3.62 -16.31 9.33
C ALA A 77 4.59 -17.06 8.39
N GLY A 78 5.14 -16.39 7.38
CA GLY A 78 6.00 -16.99 6.37
C GLY A 78 5.23 -17.74 5.28
N ASN A 79 3.96 -17.43 5.08
CA ASN A 79 3.10 -18.08 4.10
C ASN A 79 3.28 -17.54 2.67
N VAL A 80 3.91 -16.37 2.52
CA VAL A 80 4.19 -15.75 1.22
C VAL A 80 5.68 -15.43 1.08
N ALA A 81 6.19 -15.43 -0.14
CA ALA A 81 7.59 -15.16 -0.46
C ALA A 81 7.82 -13.73 -0.96
N MET A 82 6.80 -13.11 -1.52
CA MET A 82 6.85 -11.73 -2.02
C MET A 82 5.56 -10.99 -1.65
N MET A 83 5.68 -9.71 -1.41
CA MET A 83 4.54 -8.87 -1.05
C MET A 83 4.83 -7.42 -1.42
N ASN A 84 3.83 -6.75 -1.99
CA ASN A 84 3.82 -5.29 -2.07
C ASN A 84 3.17 -4.72 -0.81
N MET A 85 3.86 -3.82 -0.12
CA MET A 85 3.36 -3.25 1.14
C MET A 85 3.92 -1.85 1.38
N TRP A 86 3.19 -1.05 2.14
CA TRP A 86 3.65 0.28 2.53
C TRP A 86 4.90 0.23 3.40
N GLY A 87 5.84 1.11 3.14
CA GLY A 87 7.07 1.24 3.92
C GLY A 87 6.83 1.46 5.42
N SER A 88 5.74 2.12 5.79
CA SER A 88 5.33 2.32 7.19
C SER A 88 5.04 1.01 7.95
N ARG A 89 4.80 -0.10 7.25
CA ARG A 89 4.57 -1.41 7.85
C ARG A 89 5.82 -2.26 8.03
N MET A 90 6.96 -1.82 7.52
CA MET A 90 8.21 -2.60 7.56
C MET A 90 8.68 -2.88 8.98
N GLY A 91 8.55 -1.94 9.91
CA GLY A 91 8.91 -2.16 11.32
C GLY A 91 8.24 -3.42 11.90
N PRO A 92 6.90 -3.46 11.99
CA PRO A 92 6.18 -4.64 12.48
C PRO A 92 6.39 -5.93 11.70
N LEU A 93 6.66 -5.85 10.38
CA LEU A 93 6.90 -7.04 9.55
C LEU A 93 8.27 -7.67 9.80
N MET A 94 9.24 -6.88 10.25
CA MET A 94 10.61 -7.32 10.55
C MET A 94 10.87 -7.44 12.05
N ASP A 95 9.84 -7.24 12.88
CA ASP A 95 9.94 -7.35 14.33
C ASP A 95 9.97 -8.82 14.77
N PRO A 96 11.03 -9.27 15.49
CA PRO A 96 11.16 -10.66 15.95
C PRO A 96 10.08 -11.07 16.96
N GLU A 97 9.40 -10.12 17.60
CA GLU A 97 8.29 -10.40 18.51
C GLU A 97 6.96 -10.63 17.77
N GLN A 98 6.87 -10.19 16.51
CA GLN A 98 5.64 -10.24 15.72
C GLN A 98 5.71 -11.15 14.50
N SER A 99 6.90 -11.45 14.03
CA SER A 99 7.14 -12.26 12.82
C SER A 99 7.94 -13.51 13.15
N THR A 100 7.79 -14.56 12.35
CA THR A 100 8.59 -15.77 12.56
C THR A 100 10.08 -15.49 12.39
N PRO A 101 10.97 -16.18 13.14
CA PRO A 101 12.42 -15.94 13.06
C PRO A 101 12.98 -16.08 11.65
N THR A 102 12.44 -16.99 10.84
CA THR A 102 12.85 -17.19 9.45
C THR A 102 12.51 -15.96 8.62
N VAL A 103 11.29 -15.42 8.75
CA VAL A 103 10.87 -14.21 8.02
C VAL A 103 11.79 -13.04 8.35
N VAL A 104 12.02 -12.77 9.65
CA VAL A 104 12.90 -11.67 10.08
C VAL A 104 14.30 -11.81 9.49
N LYS A 105 14.86 -13.03 9.51
CA LYS A 105 16.23 -13.29 9.04
C LYS A 105 16.38 -13.21 7.53
N THR A 106 15.33 -13.57 6.76
CA THR A 106 15.44 -13.72 5.29
C THR A 106 14.74 -12.61 4.52
N THR A 107 14.04 -11.69 5.18
CA THR A 107 13.38 -10.56 4.51
C THR A 107 14.42 -9.62 3.91
N THR A 108 14.25 -9.33 2.63
CA THR A 108 15.01 -8.30 1.90
C THR A 108 14.02 -7.29 1.33
N LEU A 109 14.33 -6.01 1.51
CA LEU A 109 13.54 -4.93 0.90
C LEU A 109 14.00 -4.71 -0.53
N GLY A 110 13.05 -4.69 -1.45
CA GLY A 110 13.27 -4.36 -2.86
C GLY A 110 12.76 -2.97 -3.20
N ASP A 111 13.24 -2.45 -4.31
CA ASP A 111 12.70 -1.22 -4.89
C ASP A 111 11.25 -1.41 -5.36
N PRO A 112 10.48 -0.32 -5.51
CA PRO A 112 9.16 -0.38 -6.11
C PRO A 112 9.20 -1.05 -7.49
N MET A 113 8.18 -1.87 -7.77
CA MET A 113 8.10 -2.63 -9.01
C MET A 113 7.94 -1.71 -10.23
N THR A 114 8.57 -2.11 -11.33
CA THR A 114 8.28 -1.58 -12.66
C THR A 114 7.41 -2.57 -13.44
N VAL A 115 6.68 -2.10 -14.42
CA VAL A 115 5.77 -2.94 -15.21
C VAL A 115 6.16 -2.91 -16.69
N GLY A 116 6.08 -4.07 -17.36
CA GLY A 116 6.24 -4.16 -18.80
C GLY A 116 7.61 -3.72 -19.31
N GLY A 117 8.68 -3.87 -18.53
CA GLY A 117 10.02 -3.39 -18.87
C GLY A 117 10.18 -1.86 -18.77
N GLY A 118 9.22 -1.18 -18.16
CA GLY A 118 9.30 0.25 -17.88
C GLY A 118 10.38 0.60 -16.87
N SER A 119 10.85 1.85 -16.91
CA SER A 119 11.86 2.38 -15.98
C SER A 119 11.25 3.19 -14.83
N THR A 120 9.93 3.36 -14.80
CA THR A 120 9.24 4.15 -13.78
C THR A 120 8.78 3.26 -12.64
N PRO A 121 9.38 3.36 -11.45
CA PRO A 121 8.92 2.62 -10.28
C PRO A 121 7.52 3.09 -9.87
N ALA A 122 6.63 2.15 -9.61
CA ALA A 122 5.28 2.45 -9.18
C ALA A 122 5.24 2.60 -7.66
N THR A 123 5.24 3.83 -7.18
CA THR A 123 5.05 4.14 -5.77
C THR A 123 4.16 5.36 -5.59
N THR A 124 3.38 5.37 -4.52
CA THR A 124 2.55 6.50 -4.14
C THR A 124 3.15 7.20 -2.93
N LEU A 125 3.17 8.52 -2.97
CA LEU A 125 3.51 9.34 -1.82
C LEU A 125 2.25 9.52 -0.97
N TRP A 126 2.37 9.23 0.32
CA TRP A 126 1.34 9.48 1.31
C TRP A 126 1.63 10.75 2.07
N TRP A 127 0.62 11.58 2.18
CA TRP A 127 0.65 12.78 3.00
C TRP A 127 -0.62 12.82 3.85
N ASP A 128 -0.46 12.72 5.15
CA ASP A 128 -1.54 12.80 6.11
C ASP A 128 -1.40 14.08 6.94
N GLY A 129 -2.54 14.70 7.25
CA GLY A 129 -2.59 15.90 8.08
C GLY A 129 -3.49 15.68 9.28
N TRP A 130 -3.11 16.23 10.41
CA TRP A 130 -3.98 16.29 11.56
C TRP A 130 -4.94 17.44 11.43
N THR A 131 -6.17 17.24 11.83
CA THR A 131 -7.22 18.26 11.80
C THR A 131 -7.88 18.40 13.17
N VAL A 132 -8.36 19.57 13.45
CA VAL A 132 -9.16 19.87 14.65
C VAL A 132 -10.62 19.97 14.23
N ALA A 133 -11.51 19.30 14.94
CA ALA A 133 -12.94 19.33 14.64
C ALA A 133 -13.51 20.73 14.87
N LYS A 134 -14.37 21.21 13.95
CA LYS A 134 -14.97 22.55 14.01
C LYS A 134 -15.98 22.71 15.16
N ASN A 135 -16.58 21.62 15.62
CA ASN A 135 -17.68 21.59 16.58
C ASN A 135 -17.24 21.39 18.05
N ILE A 136 -16.03 21.85 18.38
CA ILE A 136 -15.49 21.82 19.74
C ILE A 136 -15.27 23.26 20.25
N SER A 137 -15.09 23.43 21.55
CA SER A 137 -14.78 24.73 22.16
C SER A 137 -13.35 25.18 21.83
N ASP A 138 -13.07 26.47 21.93
CA ASP A 138 -11.75 27.04 21.70
C ASP A 138 -10.72 26.44 22.65
N ALA A 139 -11.06 26.18 23.90
CA ALA A 139 -10.17 25.54 24.87
C ALA A 139 -9.81 24.09 24.47
N GLU A 140 -10.77 23.32 23.95
CA GLU A 140 -10.52 21.98 23.44
C GLU A 140 -9.68 22.03 22.15
N ALA A 141 -9.92 23.03 21.29
CA ALA A 141 -9.14 23.22 20.07
C ALA A 141 -7.67 23.55 20.39
N GLU A 142 -7.43 24.44 21.36
CA GLU A 142 -6.10 24.78 21.83
C GLU A 142 -5.38 23.56 22.44
N ALA A 143 -6.05 22.82 23.32
CA ALA A 143 -5.50 21.60 23.92
C ALA A 143 -5.17 20.55 22.86
N THR A 144 -6.05 20.38 21.87
CA THR A 144 -5.82 19.47 20.74
C THR A 144 -4.60 19.89 19.92
N PHE A 145 -4.48 21.18 19.60
CA PHE A 145 -3.34 21.71 18.87
C PHE A 145 -2.03 21.48 19.62
N ILE A 146 -1.99 21.71 20.92
CA ILE A 146 -0.83 21.46 21.78
C ILE A 146 -0.46 19.96 21.73
N ALA A 147 -1.45 19.07 21.82
CA ALA A 147 -1.25 17.62 21.73
C ALA A 147 -0.67 17.21 20.37
N MET A 148 -1.20 17.77 19.27
CA MET A 148 -0.68 17.54 17.91
C MET A 148 0.76 17.98 17.78
N MET A 149 1.11 19.18 18.24
CA MET A 149 2.47 19.71 18.20
C MET A 149 3.46 18.86 19.02
N ASN A 150 3.02 18.32 20.15
CA ASN A 150 3.83 17.40 20.93
C ASN A 150 4.00 16.03 20.22
N GLY A 151 2.97 15.57 19.52
CA GLY A 151 3.01 14.29 18.79
C GLY A 151 3.98 14.30 17.59
N ILE A 152 4.11 15.45 16.90
CA ILE A 152 5.05 15.59 15.77
C ILE A 152 6.45 16.05 16.18
N ASN A 153 6.69 16.28 17.46
CA ASN A 153 7.99 16.70 17.94
C ASN A 153 9.00 15.55 17.87
N HIS A 154 9.98 15.68 16.98
CA HIS A 154 11.02 14.68 16.72
C HIS A 154 12.21 14.68 17.71
N LYS A 155 12.16 15.52 18.73
CA LYS A 155 13.17 15.58 19.79
C LYS A 155 12.87 14.67 21.00
N ARG A 156 12.14 13.59 20.73
CA ARG A 156 11.96 12.52 21.73
C ARG A 156 13.08 11.51 21.64
#